data_db299d44ad353e89e70eb32218660f49
#
_entry.id   db299d44ad353e89e70eb32218660f49
#
_cell.length_a   1.000
_cell.length_b   1.000
_cell.length_c   1.000
_cell.angle_alpha   90.00
_cell.angle_beta   90.00
_cell.angle_gamma   90.00
#
_symmetry.space_group_name_H-M   'P 1'
#
loop_
_entity.id
_entity.type
_entity.pdbx_description
1 polymer ?
#
loop_
_entity_poly.entity_id
_entity_poly.type
_entity_poly.pdbx_seq_one_letter_code
_entity_poly.pdbx_strand_id
1 'polypeptide(L)'
;MKRKLLSGALALVMLAGCTAPVPDTQKLPDDGGEETRVAYVPLDDRPVNTDRVEYLAGSLGYELVMPDAETYRTRLDEQPLGESGLKYGDRAALYEWVLEQEESGCDRYILSLDQLLSGGLVNSRCFTGADVTLGDGTTMTETELIESLFAALDAPENEIWVVDTVMRLAPTVGYDGNTLEDYNALREYARIARPELSGDELTIENIVRSYPLDESGSVIAFDEDVTSAYFKARERKLELIDCALRATEGMDNVRFLVGVDDSAPSASIQTNELAWLCRAIDGRGAVLSGADEDGMLAVCKMYAELDCSGALPELRVRYFGGSENSAMSAYDHQTAAEVVTAHLDYLGLDSTDSDTADRLELIVLTMPADESKKSRYISDAIAALNENRKNGVATVLMDASRNKYGADFQARLVKSTELGFLMGYAGYYDLANASGIALANGVARWLCLAQGGPETQAQLDGFRRTLADSLIKDICYKNDVKIELDAYIRGELGGDPDNFCRSGTDPDVVLTKARQLLDESAAPVLDNLAHSSYLTDLDGGTAGFGSLSVKDLSFPWLRIFELHVFLEAH
;
A
#
# COMPACT_ATOMS: atom_id res chain seq x y z
N MET A 1 -16.26 -86.54 16.19
CA MET A 1 -15.34 -85.62 15.50
C MET A 1 -15.75 -84.17 15.88
N LYS A 2 -14.94 -83.61 16.78
CA LYS A 2 -15.28 -82.30 17.44
C LYS A 2 -14.64 -81.15 16.69
N ARG A 3 -15.46 -80.17 16.24
CA ARG A 3 -15.00 -78.87 15.71
C ARG A 3 -14.69 -77.98 16.91
N LYS A 4 -13.48 -77.44 16.99
CA LYS A 4 -13.10 -76.36 17.90
C LYS A 4 -13.33 -75.00 17.18
N LEU A 5 -14.16 -74.15 17.78
CA LEU A 5 -14.30 -72.74 17.46
C LEU A 5 -13.16 -71.98 18.16
N LEU A 6 -12.37 -71.24 17.41
CA LEU A 6 -11.47 -70.23 17.95
C LEU A 6 -12.19 -68.86 17.88
N SER A 7 -12.41 -68.27 19.06
CA SER A 7 -12.86 -66.90 19.21
C SER A 7 -11.64 -65.95 19.11
N GLY A 8 -11.59 -65.14 18.10
CA GLY A 8 -10.62 -64.04 18.02
C GLY A 8 -11.18 -62.81 18.69
N ALA A 9 -10.57 -62.37 19.77
CA ALA A 9 -10.83 -61.09 20.42
C ALA A 9 -10.17 -59.97 19.62
N LEU A 10 -10.97 -59.05 19.06
CA LEU A 10 -10.51 -57.81 18.41
C LEU A 10 -10.24 -56.79 19.50
N ALA A 11 -8.98 -56.51 19.79
CA ALA A 11 -8.60 -55.40 20.68
C ALA A 11 -8.73 -54.08 19.95
N LEU A 12 -9.73 -53.27 20.35
CA LEU A 12 -9.90 -51.89 19.91
C LEU A 12 -8.87 -51.04 20.65
N VAL A 13 -7.78 -50.64 20.01
CA VAL A 13 -6.86 -49.62 20.54
C VAL A 13 -7.50 -48.27 20.32
N MET A 14 -8.06 -47.66 21.37
CA MET A 14 -8.41 -46.28 21.41
C MET A 14 -7.12 -45.45 21.47
N LEU A 15 -6.77 -44.79 20.38
CA LEU A 15 -5.79 -43.72 20.36
C LEU A 15 -6.46 -42.50 21.03
N ALA A 16 -6.19 -42.32 22.34
CA ALA A 16 -6.44 -41.07 23.01
C ALA A 16 -5.46 -40.04 22.43
N GLY A 17 -5.93 -39.20 21.52
CA GLY A 17 -5.22 -38.01 21.09
C GLY A 17 -5.13 -37.08 22.30
N CYS A 18 -3.94 -36.89 22.85
CA CYS A 18 -3.67 -35.79 23.77
C CYS A 18 -3.70 -34.50 22.93
N THR A 19 -4.86 -33.84 22.90
CA THR A 19 -4.91 -32.42 22.59
C THR A 19 -4.30 -31.72 23.81
N ALA A 20 -3.11 -31.14 23.62
CA ALA A 20 -2.58 -30.19 24.60
C ALA A 20 -3.61 -29.08 24.76
N PRO A 21 -3.89 -28.63 25.99
CA PRO A 21 -4.78 -27.49 26.18
C PRO A 21 -4.16 -26.28 25.47
N VAL A 22 -4.95 -25.63 24.61
CA VAL A 22 -4.63 -24.30 24.07
C VAL A 22 -4.39 -23.41 25.29
N PRO A 23 -3.26 -22.70 25.39
CA PRO A 23 -3.04 -21.79 26.50
C PRO A 23 -4.19 -20.79 26.54
N ASP A 24 -4.75 -20.61 27.74
CA ASP A 24 -5.77 -19.61 28.04
C ASP A 24 -5.26 -18.26 27.50
N THR A 25 -6.04 -17.61 26.65
CA THR A 25 -5.73 -16.27 26.17
C THR A 25 -5.65 -15.36 27.39
N GLN A 26 -4.43 -15.02 27.82
CA GLN A 26 -4.26 -14.00 28.85
C GLN A 26 -4.91 -12.73 28.30
N LYS A 27 -5.88 -12.21 29.04
CA LYS A 27 -6.50 -10.94 28.74
C LYS A 27 -5.40 -9.88 28.86
N LEU A 28 -5.00 -9.31 27.72
CA LEU A 28 -3.99 -8.25 27.68
C LEU A 28 -4.52 -7.01 28.41
N PRO A 29 -3.63 -6.14 28.91
CA PRO A 29 -4.05 -4.91 29.57
C PRO A 29 -4.90 -4.05 28.66
N ASP A 30 -5.98 -3.51 29.21
CA ASP A 30 -6.72 -2.39 28.65
C ASP A 30 -6.13 -1.17 29.37
N ASP A 31 -5.07 -0.59 28.79
CA ASP A 31 -4.49 0.60 29.40
C ASP A 31 -5.29 1.79 28.93
N GLY A 32 -6.18 2.29 29.78
CA GLY A 32 -6.92 3.53 29.59
C GLY A 32 -5.99 4.77 29.46
N GLY A 33 -4.88 4.62 28.70
CA GLY A 33 -4.04 5.68 28.20
C GLY A 33 -4.77 6.39 27.06
N GLU A 34 -4.56 7.66 26.93
CA GLU A 34 -5.03 8.45 25.77
C GLU A 34 -4.25 7.98 24.55
N GLU A 35 -4.93 7.41 23.53
CA GLU A 35 -4.29 6.95 22.29
C GLU A 35 -3.70 8.16 21.56
N THR A 36 -2.49 8.01 21.00
CA THR A 36 -1.87 9.06 20.19
C THR A 36 -2.63 9.21 18.89
N ARG A 37 -3.20 10.38 18.67
CA ARG A 37 -4.00 10.69 17.48
C ARG A 37 -3.12 11.13 16.33
N VAL A 38 -3.42 10.63 15.13
CA VAL A 38 -2.78 11.03 13.87
C VAL A 38 -3.86 11.46 12.89
N ALA A 39 -3.88 12.72 12.51
CA ALA A 39 -4.78 13.23 11.48
C ALA A 39 -4.27 12.79 10.10
N TYR A 40 -5.07 12.01 9.40
CA TYR A 40 -4.68 11.41 8.13
C TYR A 40 -5.63 11.80 6.99
N VAL A 41 -5.09 12.49 5.98
CA VAL A 41 -5.78 12.73 4.71
C VAL A 41 -5.26 11.71 3.70
N PRO A 42 -6.06 10.69 3.32
CA PRO A 42 -5.60 9.60 2.46
C PRO A 42 -5.38 10.05 1.01
N LEU A 43 -4.59 9.32 0.26
CA LEU A 43 -4.35 9.57 -1.17
C LEU A 43 -5.64 9.42 -2.01
N ASP A 44 -6.46 8.43 -1.67
CA ASP A 44 -7.80 8.18 -2.21
C ASP A 44 -8.57 7.19 -1.31
N ASP A 45 -9.80 6.82 -1.71
CA ASP A 45 -10.70 5.94 -0.97
C ASP A 45 -10.48 4.43 -1.19
N ARG A 46 -9.35 4.02 -1.77
CA ARG A 46 -9.01 2.59 -1.89
C ARG A 46 -8.52 2.01 -0.55
N PRO A 47 -8.80 0.72 -0.29
CA PRO A 47 -8.41 0.06 0.96
C PRO A 47 -6.91 0.12 1.28
N VAL A 48 -6.05 0.21 0.26
CA VAL A 48 -4.60 0.36 0.45
C VAL A 48 -4.25 1.70 1.10
N ASN A 49 -5.06 2.73 0.84
CA ASN A 49 -4.90 4.08 1.39
C ASN A 49 -5.74 4.35 2.64
N THR A 50 -6.64 3.44 3.02
CA THR A 50 -7.54 3.58 4.16
C THR A 50 -7.40 2.41 5.13
N ASP A 51 -8.05 1.28 4.91
CA ASP A 51 -8.11 0.14 5.82
C ASP A 51 -6.73 -0.38 6.23
N ARG A 52 -5.79 -0.51 5.26
CA ARG A 52 -4.44 -1.00 5.56
C ARG A 52 -3.64 -0.02 6.41
N VAL A 53 -3.83 1.29 6.18
CA VAL A 53 -3.16 2.33 6.97
C VAL A 53 -3.74 2.36 8.40
N GLU A 54 -5.07 2.27 8.52
CA GLU A 54 -5.75 2.22 9.83
C GLU A 54 -5.32 0.99 10.66
N TYR A 55 -5.31 -0.21 10.06
CA TYR A 55 -4.88 -1.41 10.77
C TYR A 55 -3.42 -1.34 11.19
N LEU A 56 -2.54 -0.82 10.33
CA LEU A 56 -1.13 -0.64 10.64
C LEU A 56 -0.94 0.37 11.78
N ALA A 57 -1.60 1.52 11.72
CA ALA A 57 -1.58 2.55 12.76
C ALA A 57 -2.05 1.98 14.11
N GLY A 58 -3.18 1.27 14.11
CA GLY A 58 -3.68 0.57 15.29
C GLY A 58 -2.71 -0.46 15.86
N SER A 59 -1.93 -1.15 15.00
CA SER A 59 -0.90 -2.10 15.45
C SER A 59 0.26 -1.44 16.21
N LEU A 60 0.43 -0.15 16.03
CA LEU A 60 1.42 0.68 16.73
C LEU A 60 0.82 1.43 17.93
N GLY A 61 -0.50 1.34 18.14
CA GLY A 61 -1.20 2.05 19.21
C GLY A 61 -1.58 3.49 18.84
N TYR A 62 -1.64 3.80 17.54
CA TYR A 62 -2.14 5.09 17.04
C TYR A 62 -3.64 5.02 16.76
N GLU A 63 -4.35 6.08 17.11
CA GLU A 63 -5.69 6.37 16.59
C GLU A 63 -5.56 7.17 15.28
N LEU A 64 -5.83 6.52 14.15
CA LEU A 64 -5.84 7.20 12.86
C LEU A 64 -7.18 7.91 12.66
N VAL A 65 -7.17 9.23 12.71
CA VAL A 65 -8.37 10.05 12.49
C VAL A 65 -8.42 10.47 11.03
N MET A 66 -9.50 10.11 10.33
CA MET A 66 -9.72 10.45 8.92
C MET A 66 -10.96 11.33 8.75
N PRO A 67 -11.03 12.17 7.71
CA PRO A 67 -12.26 12.87 7.35
C PRO A 67 -13.35 11.87 6.95
N ASP A 68 -14.60 12.34 6.87
CA ASP A 68 -15.70 11.50 6.36
C ASP A 68 -15.38 10.97 4.96
N ALA A 69 -15.68 9.69 4.72
CA ALA A 69 -15.34 9.00 3.48
C ALA A 69 -15.91 9.68 2.22
N GLU A 70 -17.09 10.30 2.32
CA GLU A 70 -17.68 11.06 1.20
C GLU A 70 -16.85 12.29 0.83
N THR A 71 -16.04 12.83 1.75
CA THR A 71 -15.21 14.01 1.54
C THR A 71 -14.00 13.74 0.65
N TYR A 72 -13.41 12.53 0.71
CA TYR A 72 -12.23 12.17 -0.08
C TYR A 72 -12.50 11.14 -1.18
N ARG A 73 -13.77 10.83 -1.43
CA ARG A 73 -14.15 9.78 -2.37
C ARG A 73 -13.97 10.17 -3.82
N THR A 74 -13.40 9.25 -4.61
CA THR A 74 -13.30 9.34 -6.07
C THR A 74 -14.44 8.57 -6.75
N ARG A 75 -14.99 9.11 -7.83
CA ARG A 75 -16.02 8.48 -8.66
C ARG A 75 -15.59 8.48 -10.11
N LEU A 76 -15.61 7.31 -10.72
CA LEU A 76 -15.34 7.16 -12.15
C LEU A 76 -16.49 7.73 -12.97
N ASP A 77 -16.26 7.89 -14.28
CA ASP A 77 -17.29 8.34 -15.20
C ASP A 77 -18.54 7.47 -15.12
N GLU A 78 -19.73 8.10 -15.23
CA GLU A 78 -21.06 7.47 -15.15
C GLU A 78 -21.45 7.00 -13.73
N GLN A 79 -20.57 7.10 -12.74
CA GLN A 79 -20.93 6.85 -11.34
C GLN A 79 -21.74 8.03 -10.76
N PRO A 80 -22.63 7.77 -9.79
CA PRO A 80 -23.38 8.84 -9.12
C PRO A 80 -22.40 9.80 -8.43
N LEU A 81 -22.65 11.08 -8.56
CA LEU A 81 -21.88 12.12 -7.84
C LEU A 81 -22.17 12.06 -6.34
N GLY A 82 -21.25 12.56 -5.52
CA GLY A 82 -21.42 12.69 -4.08
C GLY A 82 -22.36 13.83 -3.68
N GLU A 83 -22.52 14.02 -2.39
CA GLU A 83 -23.33 15.09 -1.82
C GLU A 83 -22.81 16.48 -2.23
N SER A 84 -21.50 16.64 -2.37
CA SER A 84 -20.85 17.86 -2.90
C SER A 84 -21.16 18.14 -4.38
N GLY A 85 -21.71 17.18 -5.12
CA GLY A 85 -21.90 17.26 -6.57
C GLY A 85 -20.62 17.06 -7.38
N LEU A 86 -19.51 16.70 -6.74
CA LEU A 86 -18.21 16.44 -7.36
C LEU A 86 -17.98 14.94 -7.61
N LYS A 87 -17.14 14.60 -8.59
CA LYS A 87 -16.66 13.23 -8.83
C LYS A 87 -15.31 12.94 -8.15
N TYR A 88 -14.75 13.93 -7.49
CA TYR A 88 -13.50 13.89 -6.74
C TYR A 88 -13.69 14.48 -5.34
N GLY A 89 -12.71 14.33 -4.46
CA GLY A 89 -12.79 14.79 -3.07
C GLY A 89 -13.04 16.30 -2.94
N ASP A 90 -13.78 16.67 -1.92
CA ASP A 90 -14.11 18.07 -1.60
C ASP A 90 -12.92 18.76 -0.95
N ARG A 91 -12.16 19.53 -1.74
CA ARG A 91 -10.93 20.19 -1.30
C ARG A 91 -11.17 21.22 -0.19
N ALA A 92 -12.31 21.91 -0.23
CA ALA A 92 -12.66 22.88 0.80
C ALA A 92 -12.95 22.19 2.14
N ALA A 93 -13.80 21.17 2.11
CA ALA A 93 -14.13 20.41 3.31
C ALA A 93 -12.90 19.69 3.91
N LEU A 94 -11.99 19.17 3.07
CA LEU A 94 -10.73 18.55 3.53
C LEU A 94 -9.80 19.56 4.20
N TYR A 95 -9.65 20.75 3.61
CA TYR A 95 -8.85 21.83 4.21
C TYR A 95 -9.44 22.27 5.56
N GLU A 96 -10.74 22.54 5.62
CA GLU A 96 -11.44 22.92 6.85
C GLU A 96 -11.31 21.81 7.92
N TRP A 97 -11.41 20.55 7.52
CA TRP A 97 -11.24 19.41 8.43
C TRP A 97 -9.83 19.37 9.04
N VAL A 98 -8.77 19.64 8.27
CA VAL A 98 -7.40 19.68 8.82
C VAL A 98 -7.28 20.79 9.87
N LEU A 99 -7.85 21.97 9.61
CA LEU A 99 -7.86 23.06 10.60
C LEU A 99 -8.66 22.70 11.86
N GLU A 100 -9.76 21.96 11.73
CA GLU A 100 -10.52 21.45 12.88
C GLU A 100 -9.70 20.46 13.71
N GLN A 101 -8.85 19.64 13.09
CA GLN A 101 -7.96 18.74 13.83
C GLN A 101 -6.90 19.55 14.62
N GLU A 102 -6.34 20.60 14.04
CA GLU A 102 -5.43 21.52 14.72
C GLU A 102 -6.10 22.18 15.92
N GLU A 103 -7.30 22.75 15.72
CA GLU A 103 -8.08 23.35 16.80
C GLU A 103 -8.45 22.34 17.91
N SER A 104 -8.58 21.06 17.57
CA SER A 104 -8.86 19.98 18.53
C SER A 104 -7.62 19.49 19.27
N GLY A 105 -6.43 20.05 18.96
CA GLY A 105 -5.16 19.72 19.61
C GLY A 105 -4.50 18.45 19.09
N CYS A 106 -4.76 18.07 17.83
CA CYS A 106 -3.96 17.07 17.14
C CYS A 106 -2.58 17.67 16.81
N ASP A 107 -1.52 16.92 17.03
CA ASP A 107 -0.14 17.35 16.82
C ASP A 107 0.61 16.49 15.78
N ARG A 108 -0.07 15.53 15.16
CA ARG A 108 0.52 14.62 14.18
C ARG A 108 -0.34 14.53 12.93
N TYR A 109 0.32 14.72 11.78
CA TYR A 109 -0.37 14.84 10.50
C TYR A 109 0.31 14.00 9.43
N ILE A 110 -0.49 13.29 8.63
CA ILE A 110 -0.07 12.70 7.36
C ILE A 110 -1.04 13.21 6.30
N LEU A 111 -0.56 14.08 5.41
CA LEU A 111 -1.39 14.87 4.52
C LEU A 111 -1.06 14.59 3.05
N SER A 112 -2.00 14.02 2.29
CA SER A 112 -1.87 13.87 0.84
C SER A 112 -2.16 15.18 0.12
N LEU A 113 -1.16 15.74 -0.58
CA LEU A 113 -1.36 16.92 -1.43
C LEU A 113 -2.26 16.61 -2.63
N ASP A 114 -2.15 15.42 -3.21
CA ASP A 114 -3.06 14.99 -4.28
C ASP A 114 -4.52 15.05 -3.85
N GLN A 115 -4.82 14.65 -2.62
CA GLN A 115 -6.18 14.70 -2.09
C GLN A 115 -6.61 16.13 -1.78
N LEU A 116 -5.79 16.89 -1.06
CA LEU A 116 -6.09 18.25 -0.63
C LEU A 116 -6.22 19.24 -1.81
N LEU A 117 -5.37 19.08 -2.84
CA LEU A 117 -5.27 20.07 -3.93
C LEU A 117 -5.99 19.60 -5.20
N SER A 118 -6.18 18.31 -5.39
CA SER A 118 -6.79 17.74 -6.58
C SER A 118 -8.03 16.89 -6.29
N GLY A 119 -8.36 16.64 -5.03
CA GLY A 119 -9.46 15.74 -4.66
C GLY A 119 -9.15 14.27 -4.92
N GLY A 120 -7.88 13.87 -4.91
CA GLY A 120 -7.40 12.50 -5.00
C GLY A 120 -6.51 12.19 -6.19
N LEU A 121 -5.79 11.06 -6.09
CA LEU A 121 -4.82 10.60 -7.06
C LEU A 121 -5.36 10.51 -8.49
N VAL A 122 -6.59 10.00 -8.68
CA VAL A 122 -7.16 9.82 -10.02
C VAL A 122 -7.38 11.16 -10.71
N ASN A 123 -7.94 12.15 -9.99
CA ASN A 123 -8.18 13.48 -10.52
C ASN A 123 -6.88 14.27 -10.74
N SER A 124 -5.88 14.11 -9.89
CA SER A 124 -4.60 14.82 -10.00
C SER A 124 -3.89 14.60 -11.34
N ARG A 125 -4.14 13.45 -11.98
CA ARG A 125 -3.55 13.03 -13.26
C ARG A 125 -4.09 13.77 -14.49
N CYS A 126 -5.17 14.55 -14.34
CA CYS A 126 -5.78 15.32 -15.44
C CYS A 126 -6.24 16.72 -15.00
N PHE A 127 -6.22 17.02 -13.70
CA PHE A 127 -6.74 18.28 -13.18
C PHE A 127 -5.78 19.44 -13.45
N THR A 128 -6.29 20.48 -14.09
CA THR A 128 -5.51 21.66 -14.52
C THR A 128 -5.63 22.84 -13.55
N GLY A 129 -6.27 22.64 -12.39
CA GLY A 129 -6.42 23.62 -11.32
C GLY A 129 -7.75 24.35 -11.32
N ALA A 130 -8.16 24.77 -10.14
CA ALA A 130 -9.29 25.67 -9.90
C ALA A 130 -9.17 26.27 -8.50
N ASP A 131 -9.69 27.49 -8.33
CA ASP A 131 -9.83 28.10 -7.01
C ASP A 131 -10.74 27.27 -6.10
N VAL A 132 -10.54 27.39 -4.81
CA VAL A 132 -11.30 26.69 -3.76
C VAL A 132 -12.15 27.70 -3.01
N THR A 133 -13.46 27.47 -2.93
CA THR A 133 -14.36 28.29 -2.12
C THR A 133 -14.70 27.57 -0.83
N LEU A 134 -14.31 28.13 0.30
CA LEU A 134 -14.53 27.60 1.64
C LEU A 134 -15.99 27.79 2.08
N GLY A 135 -16.38 27.11 3.18
CA GLY A 135 -17.73 27.14 3.73
C GLY A 135 -18.18 28.53 4.19
N ASP A 136 -17.26 29.40 4.55
CA ASP A 136 -17.54 30.83 4.89
C ASP A 136 -17.70 31.74 3.66
N GLY A 137 -17.49 31.21 2.46
CA GLY A 137 -17.55 31.96 1.19
C GLY A 137 -16.24 32.60 0.75
N THR A 138 -15.15 32.43 1.50
CA THR A 138 -13.80 32.85 1.09
C THR A 138 -13.33 31.99 -0.08
N THR A 139 -12.81 32.65 -1.12
CA THR A 139 -12.22 31.93 -2.28
C THR A 139 -10.71 32.14 -2.27
N MET A 140 -9.98 31.04 -2.41
CA MET A 140 -8.52 30.95 -2.39
C MET A 140 -8.02 30.29 -3.66
N THR A 141 -6.91 30.77 -4.20
CA THR A 141 -6.12 30.00 -5.18
C THR A 141 -5.49 28.79 -4.51
N GLU A 142 -5.02 27.83 -5.30
CA GLU A 142 -4.35 26.64 -4.77
C GLU A 142 -3.05 26.98 -4.01
N THR A 143 -2.33 27.99 -4.46
CA THR A 143 -1.13 28.50 -3.76
C THR A 143 -1.49 29.12 -2.41
N GLU A 144 -2.52 29.97 -2.36
CA GLU A 144 -3.00 30.57 -1.10
C GLU A 144 -3.49 29.49 -0.13
N LEU A 145 -4.13 28.42 -0.64
CA LEU A 145 -4.57 27.29 0.19
C LEU A 145 -3.39 26.58 0.86
N ILE A 146 -2.33 26.31 0.09
CA ILE A 146 -1.09 25.68 0.60
C ILE A 146 -0.42 26.58 1.65
N GLU A 147 -0.21 27.85 1.33
CA GLU A 147 0.44 28.79 2.22
C GLU A 147 -0.35 28.98 3.53
N SER A 148 -1.68 29.06 3.43
CA SER A 148 -2.55 29.16 4.60
C SER A 148 -2.58 27.89 5.44
N LEU A 149 -2.58 26.72 4.79
CA LEU A 149 -2.55 25.43 5.49
C LEU A 149 -1.29 25.30 6.34
N PHE A 150 -0.11 25.48 5.75
CA PHE A 150 1.15 25.34 6.49
C PHE A 150 1.37 26.48 7.49
N ALA A 151 0.86 27.68 7.24
CA ALA A 151 0.88 28.75 8.23
C ALA A 151 -0.01 28.42 9.46
N ALA A 152 -1.11 27.71 9.27
CA ALA A 152 -1.97 27.27 10.37
C ALA A 152 -1.33 26.12 11.18
N LEU A 153 -0.55 25.26 10.51
CA LEU A 153 0.13 24.10 11.12
C LEU A 153 1.56 24.44 11.62
N ASP A 154 2.02 25.69 11.50
CA ASP A 154 3.36 26.11 11.95
C ASP A 154 3.40 26.27 13.47
N ALA A 155 3.36 25.13 14.16
CA ALA A 155 3.50 25.02 15.60
C ALA A 155 4.66 24.03 15.91
N PRO A 156 5.53 24.32 16.91
CA PRO A 156 6.70 23.51 17.18
C PRO A 156 6.38 22.10 17.71
N GLU A 157 5.17 21.89 18.21
CA GLU A 157 4.65 20.60 18.65
C GLU A 157 4.14 19.73 17.53
N ASN A 158 3.83 20.31 16.37
CA ASN A 158 3.28 19.56 15.23
C ASN A 158 4.38 18.75 14.54
N GLU A 159 4.03 17.54 14.11
CA GLU A 159 4.87 16.67 13.28
C GLU A 159 4.10 16.31 12.01
N ILE A 160 4.62 16.70 10.85
CA ILE A 160 3.87 16.70 9.60
C ILE A 160 4.58 15.87 8.53
N TRP A 161 3.92 14.82 8.04
CA TRP A 161 4.32 14.08 6.84
C TRP A 161 3.46 14.51 5.66
N VAL A 162 4.09 15.11 4.68
CA VAL A 162 3.45 15.53 3.42
C VAL A 162 3.67 14.43 2.40
N VAL A 163 2.59 13.83 1.91
CA VAL A 163 2.61 12.80 0.87
C VAL A 163 2.14 13.41 -0.44
N ASP A 164 2.89 13.22 -1.52
CA ASP A 164 2.51 13.64 -2.88
C ASP A 164 2.95 12.58 -3.91
N THR A 165 2.53 12.70 -5.16
CA THR A 165 2.94 11.77 -6.20
C THR A 165 3.53 12.45 -7.44
N VAL A 166 4.55 11.83 -8.04
CA VAL A 166 4.94 12.10 -9.43
C VAL A 166 3.89 11.48 -10.34
N MET A 167 3.26 12.31 -11.14
CA MET A 167 2.17 11.89 -12.01
C MET A 167 2.61 10.77 -12.97
N ARG A 168 1.84 9.70 -13.09
CA ARG A 168 2.05 8.59 -14.01
C ARG A 168 2.11 9.02 -15.48
N LEU A 169 2.46 8.07 -16.36
CA LEU A 169 2.68 8.37 -17.79
C LEU A 169 1.39 8.66 -18.57
N ALA A 170 0.22 8.31 -18.07
CA ALA A 170 -1.07 8.63 -18.71
C ALA A 170 -2.20 8.70 -17.68
N PRO A 171 -3.24 9.52 -17.89
CA PRO A 171 -4.41 9.62 -17.01
C PRO A 171 -5.18 8.29 -16.88
N THR A 172 -6.04 8.21 -15.88
CA THR A 172 -6.80 6.99 -15.57
C THR A 172 -7.88 6.72 -16.62
N VAL A 173 -7.96 5.48 -17.10
CA VAL A 173 -9.03 5.04 -18.01
C VAL A 173 -10.40 5.08 -17.31
N GLY A 174 -11.42 5.61 -17.98
CA GLY A 174 -12.77 5.74 -17.44
C GLY A 174 -12.91 6.87 -16.42
N TYR A 175 -12.04 7.85 -16.51
CA TYR A 175 -12.12 9.11 -15.77
C TYR A 175 -11.88 10.29 -16.71
N ASP A 176 -12.74 11.30 -16.63
CA ASP A 176 -12.75 12.52 -17.45
C ASP A 176 -12.76 12.25 -18.97
N GLY A 177 -13.51 11.22 -19.36
CA GLY A 177 -13.66 10.78 -20.74
C GLY A 177 -12.47 10.02 -21.32
N ASN A 178 -11.40 9.79 -20.56
CA ASN A 178 -10.20 9.11 -21.02
C ASN A 178 -10.47 7.63 -21.34
N THR A 179 -10.27 7.25 -22.58
CA THR A 179 -10.45 5.88 -23.07
C THR A 179 -9.18 5.05 -22.94
N LEU A 180 -9.28 3.72 -23.11
CA LEU A 180 -8.12 2.83 -23.16
C LEU A 180 -7.20 3.15 -24.36
N GLU A 181 -7.77 3.61 -25.49
CA GLU A 181 -7.01 4.00 -26.68
C GLU A 181 -6.18 5.27 -26.38
N ASP A 182 -6.81 6.29 -25.78
CA ASP A 182 -6.13 7.53 -25.37
C ASP A 182 -5.04 7.25 -24.35
N TYR A 183 -5.32 6.41 -23.35
CA TYR A 183 -4.35 5.98 -22.35
C TYR A 183 -3.11 5.35 -22.99
N ASN A 184 -3.30 4.39 -23.90
CA ASN A 184 -2.19 3.71 -24.56
C ASN A 184 -1.38 4.66 -25.44
N ALA A 185 -2.05 5.52 -26.21
CA ALA A 185 -1.39 6.49 -27.09
C ALA A 185 -0.57 7.51 -26.29
N LEU A 186 -1.15 8.07 -25.23
CA LEU A 186 -0.48 9.05 -24.39
C LEU A 186 0.67 8.41 -23.58
N ARG A 187 0.51 7.17 -23.12
CA ARG A 187 1.55 6.42 -22.43
C ARG A 187 2.77 6.19 -23.35
N GLU A 188 2.55 5.79 -24.59
CA GLU A 188 3.66 5.64 -25.58
C GLU A 188 4.34 6.98 -25.87
N TYR A 189 3.58 8.07 -25.98
CA TYR A 189 4.13 9.42 -26.10
C TYR A 189 5.00 9.79 -24.89
N ALA A 190 4.52 9.55 -23.68
CA ALA A 190 5.20 9.90 -22.44
C ALA A 190 6.50 9.08 -22.21
N ARG A 191 6.58 7.87 -22.76
CA ARG A 191 7.76 6.98 -22.69
C ARG A 191 8.90 7.40 -23.63
N ILE A 192 8.69 8.35 -24.53
CA ILE A 192 9.80 8.89 -25.33
C ILE A 192 10.72 9.67 -24.39
N ALA A 193 12.03 9.46 -24.49
CA ALA A 193 13.01 10.21 -23.70
C ALA A 193 12.98 11.70 -24.05
N ARG A 194 13.14 12.54 -23.04
CA ARG A 194 13.24 14.01 -23.17
C ARG A 194 14.71 14.43 -23.13
N PRO A 195 15.04 15.68 -23.59
CA PRO A 195 16.38 16.22 -23.39
C PRO A 195 16.74 16.17 -21.90
N GLU A 196 17.92 15.63 -21.58
CA GLU A 196 18.40 15.56 -20.21
C GLU A 196 18.76 16.96 -19.70
N LEU A 197 18.20 17.34 -18.56
CA LEU A 197 18.47 18.60 -17.88
C LEU A 197 19.30 18.34 -16.62
N SER A 198 20.27 19.20 -16.34
CA SER A 198 21.14 19.07 -15.17
C SER A 198 21.64 20.43 -14.66
N GLY A 199 22.16 20.47 -13.45
CA GLY A 199 22.70 21.68 -12.83
C GLY A 199 21.69 22.84 -12.84
N ASP A 200 22.11 24.01 -13.35
CA ASP A 200 21.27 25.22 -13.40
C ASP A 200 20.14 25.15 -14.44
N GLU A 201 20.20 24.21 -15.39
CA GLU A 201 19.14 24.00 -16.38
C GLU A 201 17.97 23.19 -15.84
N LEU A 202 18.13 22.48 -14.73
CA LEU A 202 17.10 21.67 -14.11
C LEU A 202 16.15 22.53 -13.28
N THR A 203 15.25 23.23 -13.96
CA THR A 203 14.20 24.09 -13.41
C THR A 203 12.84 23.64 -13.91
N ILE A 204 11.76 23.92 -13.17
CA ILE A 204 10.37 23.60 -13.59
C ILE A 204 10.09 24.18 -14.99
N GLU A 205 10.46 25.44 -15.24
CA GLU A 205 10.26 26.09 -16.53
C GLU A 205 10.93 25.29 -17.68
N ASN A 206 12.16 24.84 -17.51
CA ASN A 206 12.87 24.07 -18.55
C ASN A 206 12.33 22.64 -18.68
N ILE A 207 11.90 22.02 -17.57
CA ILE A 207 11.22 20.72 -17.58
C ILE A 207 9.96 20.81 -18.44
N VAL A 208 9.10 21.77 -18.19
CA VAL A 208 7.85 22.00 -18.94
C VAL A 208 8.15 22.28 -20.42
N ARG A 209 9.16 23.10 -20.72
CA ARG A 209 9.60 23.33 -22.10
C ARG A 209 10.09 22.07 -22.80
N SER A 210 10.62 21.11 -22.07
CA SER A 210 11.10 19.83 -22.61
C SER A 210 10.01 18.83 -22.94
N TYR A 211 8.80 18.96 -22.38
CA TYR A 211 7.71 17.98 -22.55
C TYR A 211 7.37 17.66 -24.02
N PRO A 212 7.28 18.63 -24.94
CA PRO A 212 6.99 18.32 -26.35
C PRO A 212 8.20 17.84 -27.16
N LEU A 213 9.39 17.73 -26.58
CA LEU A 213 10.64 17.47 -27.30
C LEU A 213 11.12 16.03 -27.04
N ASP A 214 11.71 15.38 -28.05
CA ASP A 214 12.48 14.16 -27.87
C ASP A 214 13.91 14.47 -27.38
N GLU A 215 14.71 13.45 -27.09
CA GLU A 215 16.09 13.58 -26.61
C GLU A 215 17.01 14.39 -27.52
N SER A 216 16.67 14.53 -28.82
CA SER A 216 17.40 15.35 -29.79
C SER A 216 16.97 16.81 -29.82
N GLY A 217 15.93 17.18 -29.06
CA GLY A 217 15.29 18.48 -29.07
C GLY A 217 14.31 18.69 -30.22
N SER A 218 13.91 17.64 -30.94
CA SER A 218 12.90 17.68 -31.98
C SER A 218 11.50 17.54 -31.41
N VAL A 219 10.53 18.25 -31.99
CA VAL A 219 9.13 18.18 -31.53
C VAL A 219 8.54 16.79 -31.83
N ILE A 220 8.00 16.14 -30.80
CA ILE A 220 7.28 14.88 -30.92
C ILE A 220 5.89 15.17 -31.48
N ALA A 221 5.53 14.55 -32.61
CA ALA A 221 4.21 14.74 -33.22
C ALA A 221 3.15 13.99 -32.40
N PHE A 222 2.16 14.74 -31.88
CA PHE A 222 1.00 14.22 -31.14
C PHE A 222 -0.15 15.24 -31.23
N ASP A 223 -1.34 14.85 -30.79
CA ASP A 223 -2.48 15.75 -30.73
C ASP A 223 -2.22 16.88 -29.70
N GLU A 224 -2.25 18.13 -30.16
CA GLU A 224 -1.91 19.30 -29.35
C GLU A 224 -2.97 19.55 -28.26
N ASP A 225 -4.25 19.28 -28.53
CA ASP A 225 -5.32 19.49 -27.56
C ASP A 225 -5.17 18.50 -26.37
N VAL A 226 -4.81 17.25 -26.67
CA VAL A 226 -4.56 16.21 -25.65
C VAL A 226 -3.31 16.52 -24.84
N THR A 227 -2.19 16.84 -25.51
CA THR A 227 -0.93 17.12 -24.81
C THR A 227 -0.97 18.41 -24.02
N SER A 228 -1.71 19.44 -24.46
CA SER A 228 -1.82 20.71 -23.73
C SER A 228 -2.44 20.52 -22.34
N ALA A 229 -3.53 19.77 -22.23
CA ALA A 229 -4.16 19.48 -20.93
C ALA A 229 -3.23 18.62 -20.05
N TYR A 230 -2.62 17.59 -20.64
CA TYR A 230 -1.68 16.70 -19.95
C TYR A 230 -0.45 17.43 -19.40
N PHE A 231 0.16 18.32 -20.19
CA PHE A 231 1.30 19.10 -19.74
C PHE A 231 0.94 20.10 -18.64
N LYS A 232 -0.21 20.74 -18.75
CA LYS A 232 -0.72 21.65 -17.70
C LYS A 232 -0.94 20.94 -16.37
N ALA A 233 -1.49 19.71 -16.40
CA ALA A 233 -1.66 18.94 -15.17
C ALA A 233 -0.29 18.59 -14.53
N ARG A 234 0.71 18.23 -15.33
CA ARG A 234 2.08 17.94 -14.85
C ARG A 234 2.79 19.19 -14.31
N GLU A 235 2.75 20.29 -15.09
CA GLU A 235 3.30 21.58 -14.66
C GLU A 235 2.71 22.02 -13.33
N ARG A 236 1.37 22.00 -13.22
CA ARG A 236 0.66 22.33 -11.99
C ARG A 236 1.15 21.51 -10.80
N LYS A 237 1.31 20.18 -10.93
CA LYS A 237 1.80 19.35 -9.84
C LYS A 237 3.20 19.76 -9.37
N LEU A 238 4.11 20.03 -10.29
CA LEU A 238 5.46 20.52 -9.96
C LEU A 238 5.43 21.89 -9.27
N GLU A 239 4.56 22.81 -9.71
CA GLU A 239 4.42 24.14 -9.11
C GLU A 239 3.82 24.05 -7.70
N LEU A 240 2.86 23.15 -7.46
CA LEU A 240 2.23 23.00 -6.15
C LEU A 240 3.15 22.36 -5.12
N ILE A 241 3.94 21.34 -5.49
CA ILE A 241 4.92 20.79 -4.57
C ILE A 241 6.06 21.78 -4.29
N ASP A 242 6.50 22.58 -5.28
CA ASP A 242 7.45 23.68 -5.08
C ASP A 242 6.88 24.74 -4.11
N CYS A 243 5.60 25.07 -4.25
CA CYS A 243 4.91 25.94 -3.32
C CYS A 243 4.90 25.38 -1.89
N ALA A 244 4.57 24.10 -1.72
CA ALA A 244 4.57 23.45 -0.41
C ALA A 244 5.99 23.42 0.22
N LEU A 245 7.02 23.15 -0.59
CA LEU A 245 8.41 23.19 -0.14
C LEU A 245 8.83 24.57 0.34
N ARG A 246 8.40 25.62 -0.36
CA ARG A 246 8.65 27.03 0.05
C ARG A 246 7.83 27.45 1.25
N ALA A 247 6.55 27.08 1.31
CA ALA A 247 5.67 27.40 2.44
C ALA A 247 6.15 26.77 3.76
N THR A 248 6.90 25.69 3.67
CA THR A 248 7.46 24.96 4.82
C THR A 248 8.97 25.19 4.99
N GLU A 249 9.56 26.20 4.35
CA GLU A 249 10.96 26.54 4.53
C GLU A 249 11.25 26.99 5.97
N GLY A 250 12.17 26.28 6.64
CA GLY A 250 12.50 26.53 8.05
C GLY A 250 11.65 25.76 9.07
N MET A 251 10.69 24.97 8.64
CA MET A 251 9.92 24.04 9.47
C MET A 251 10.67 22.70 9.54
N ASP A 252 11.43 22.47 10.62
CA ASP A 252 12.25 21.26 10.81
C ASP A 252 11.38 20.00 11.09
N ASN A 253 10.10 20.21 11.40
CA ASN A 253 9.10 19.19 11.73
C ASN A 253 8.24 18.75 10.53
N VAL A 254 8.56 19.21 9.31
CA VAL A 254 7.87 18.81 8.07
C VAL A 254 8.76 17.90 7.24
N ARG A 255 8.22 16.74 6.87
CA ARG A 255 8.89 15.73 6.05
C ARG A 255 8.06 15.44 4.81
N PHE A 256 8.74 15.18 3.69
CA PHE A 256 8.08 14.88 2.42
C PHE A 256 8.33 13.42 2.02
N LEU A 257 7.28 12.75 1.58
CA LEU A 257 7.35 11.46 0.90
C LEU A 257 6.64 11.59 -0.44
N VAL A 258 7.40 11.46 -1.54
CA VAL A 258 6.86 11.61 -2.89
C VAL A 258 6.92 10.27 -3.61
N GLY A 259 5.77 9.68 -3.86
CA GLY A 259 5.62 8.42 -4.56
C GLY A 259 5.71 8.59 -6.08
N VAL A 260 6.41 7.69 -6.77
CA VAL A 260 6.46 7.67 -8.24
C VAL A 260 5.39 6.71 -8.74
N ASP A 261 4.27 7.29 -9.20
CA ASP A 261 3.18 6.52 -9.82
C ASP A 261 3.66 5.92 -11.16
N ASP A 262 3.00 4.88 -11.67
CA ASP A 262 3.34 4.12 -12.88
C ASP A 262 4.32 4.80 -13.85
N SER A 263 5.50 4.23 -13.99
CA SER A 263 6.63 4.79 -14.72
C SER A 263 7.02 3.94 -15.96
N ALA A 264 8.29 3.96 -16.34
CA ALA A 264 8.87 3.13 -17.40
C ALA A 264 10.32 2.72 -17.05
N PRO A 265 10.79 1.54 -17.52
CA PRO A 265 12.15 1.08 -17.27
C PRO A 265 13.25 1.92 -17.97
N SER A 266 12.87 2.84 -18.82
CA SER A 266 13.76 3.73 -19.56
C SER A 266 13.41 5.19 -19.30
N ALA A 267 14.30 6.10 -19.72
CA ALA A 267 14.04 7.53 -19.67
C ALA A 267 12.68 7.89 -20.32
N SER A 268 11.96 8.78 -19.68
CA SER A 268 10.59 9.18 -20.03
C SER A 268 10.37 10.65 -19.72
N ILE A 269 9.14 11.13 -19.85
CA ILE A 269 8.74 12.49 -19.44
C ILE A 269 9.01 12.75 -17.95
N GLN A 270 8.96 11.71 -17.10
CA GLN A 270 9.20 11.81 -15.65
C GLN A 270 10.69 12.01 -15.29
N THR A 271 11.65 11.71 -16.18
CA THR A 271 13.08 11.67 -15.84
C THR A 271 13.57 12.99 -15.24
N ASN A 272 13.26 14.12 -15.87
CA ASN A 272 13.66 15.44 -15.35
C ASN A 272 12.86 15.86 -14.12
N GLU A 273 11.58 15.47 -14.03
CA GLU A 273 10.75 15.71 -12.86
C GLU A 273 11.33 15.01 -11.62
N LEU A 274 11.70 13.74 -11.76
CA LEU A 274 12.33 12.96 -10.70
C LEU A 274 13.67 13.57 -10.27
N ALA A 275 14.51 13.93 -11.25
CA ALA A 275 15.80 14.56 -10.95
C ALA A 275 15.63 15.90 -10.21
N TRP A 276 14.65 16.71 -10.58
CA TRP A 276 14.34 17.96 -9.90
C TRP A 276 13.80 17.72 -8.49
N LEU A 277 12.84 16.82 -8.32
CA LEU A 277 12.25 16.49 -7.02
C LEU A 277 13.29 15.94 -6.04
N CYS A 278 14.09 14.97 -6.46
CA CYS A 278 15.16 14.44 -5.61
C CYS A 278 16.10 15.54 -5.09
N ARG A 279 16.40 16.55 -5.94
CA ARG A 279 17.19 17.70 -5.51
C ARG A 279 16.43 18.67 -4.61
N ALA A 280 15.14 18.91 -4.89
CA ALA A 280 14.34 19.89 -4.17
C ALA A 280 13.99 19.46 -2.74
N ILE A 281 13.82 18.14 -2.51
CA ILE A 281 13.47 17.57 -1.20
C ILE A 281 14.67 16.99 -0.45
N ASP A 282 15.91 17.14 -0.99
CA ASP A 282 17.12 16.59 -0.35
C ASP A 282 17.24 17.07 1.11
N GLY A 283 17.45 16.12 2.03
CA GLY A 283 17.49 16.36 3.47
C GLY A 283 16.13 16.60 4.14
N ARG A 284 15.02 16.65 3.39
CA ARG A 284 13.67 16.89 3.92
C ARG A 284 12.70 15.74 3.68
N GLY A 285 13.13 14.68 3.00
CA GLY A 285 12.26 13.57 2.65
C GLY A 285 12.86 12.63 1.63
N ALA A 286 11.99 11.89 0.95
CA ALA A 286 12.39 10.92 -0.07
C ALA A 286 11.45 10.93 -1.29
N VAL A 287 12.01 10.51 -2.45
CA VAL A 287 11.26 10.12 -3.64
C VAL A 287 11.38 8.61 -3.77
N LEU A 288 10.26 7.89 -3.72
CA LEU A 288 10.22 6.43 -3.79
C LEU A 288 9.41 5.95 -5.00
N SER A 289 9.76 4.77 -5.53
CA SER A 289 8.86 4.08 -6.46
C SER A 289 7.59 3.67 -5.73
N GLY A 290 6.43 3.86 -6.36
CA GLY A 290 5.12 3.56 -5.80
C GLY A 290 4.39 4.82 -5.34
N ALA A 291 3.16 4.68 -4.94
CA ALA A 291 2.33 5.76 -4.44
C ALA A 291 1.25 5.25 -3.45
N ASP A 292 0.75 4.05 -3.68
CA ASP A 292 -0.37 3.52 -2.91
C ASP A 292 0.02 3.12 -1.48
N GLU A 293 1.29 2.86 -1.22
CA GLU A 293 1.84 2.44 0.08
C GLU A 293 2.37 3.60 0.94
N ASP A 294 2.42 4.81 0.39
CA ASP A 294 3.06 5.97 1.04
C ASP A 294 2.44 6.28 2.41
N GLY A 295 1.12 6.13 2.57
CA GLY A 295 0.46 6.30 3.87
C GLY A 295 0.96 5.32 4.93
N MET A 296 1.16 4.05 4.55
CA MET A 296 1.69 3.02 5.46
C MET A 296 3.15 3.28 5.82
N LEU A 297 3.97 3.67 4.84
CA LEU A 297 5.37 4.04 5.04
C LEU A 297 5.49 5.27 5.94
N ALA A 298 4.63 6.28 5.75
CA ALA A 298 4.61 7.48 6.59
C ALA A 298 4.26 7.16 8.05
N VAL A 299 3.22 6.36 8.30
CA VAL A 299 2.87 5.89 9.66
C VAL A 299 4.02 5.14 10.31
N CYS A 300 4.63 4.20 9.59
CA CYS A 300 5.74 3.41 10.11
C CYS A 300 6.96 4.30 10.44
N LYS A 301 7.30 5.24 9.55
CA LYS A 301 8.42 6.18 9.74
C LYS A 301 8.15 7.16 10.88
N MET A 302 6.94 7.69 10.97
CA MET A 302 6.52 8.56 12.07
C MET A 302 6.72 7.86 13.43
N TYR A 303 6.24 6.63 13.56
CA TYR A 303 6.41 5.87 14.79
C TYR A 303 7.88 5.59 15.10
N ALA A 304 8.68 5.24 14.10
CA ALA A 304 10.10 4.98 14.26
C ALA A 304 10.87 6.21 14.76
N GLU A 305 10.51 7.40 14.30
CA GLU A 305 11.18 8.66 14.66
C GLU A 305 10.71 9.25 15.99
N LEU A 306 9.40 9.16 16.28
CA LEU A 306 8.81 9.89 17.41
C LEU A 306 8.62 9.02 18.66
N ASP A 307 8.22 7.76 18.50
CA ASP A 307 7.76 6.94 19.62
C ASP A 307 8.62 5.72 19.89
N CYS A 308 9.46 5.30 18.94
CA CYS A 308 10.29 4.14 19.15
C CYS A 308 11.57 4.49 19.89
N SER A 309 11.68 3.99 21.14
CA SER A 309 12.91 4.08 21.93
C SER A 309 13.89 2.93 21.68
N GLY A 310 13.42 1.89 20.97
CA GLY A 310 14.22 0.71 20.63
C GLY A 310 15.12 0.93 19.42
N ALA A 311 16.10 0.03 19.24
CA ALA A 311 16.91 0.04 18.03
C ALA A 311 16.09 -0.42 16.82
N LEU A 312 16.30 0.23 15.67
CA LEU A 312 15.80 -0.27 14.39
C LEU A 312 16.44 -1.64 14.09
N PRO A 313 15.73 -2.53 13.38
CA PRO A 313 16.32 -3.82 13.01
C PRO A 313 17.45 -3.66 12.01
N GLU A 314 18.48 -4.51 12.13
CA GLU A 314 19.29 -4.84 10.96
C GLU A 314 18.46 -5.71 10.03
N LEU A 315 18.43 -5.42 8.74
CA LEU A 315 17.60 -6.15 7.79
C LEU A 315 18.42 -6.97 6.82
N ARG A 316 18.14 -8.28 6.76
CA ARG A 316 18.72 -9.18 5.78
C ARG A 316 17.74 -9.43 4.65
N VAL A 317 18.15 -9.16 3.40
CA VAL A 317 17.32 -9.41 2.21
C VAL A 317 17.78 -10.69 1.52
N ARG A 318 16.84 -11.61 1.25
CA ARG A 318 17.10 -12.85 0.50
C ARG A 318 16.17 -12.94 -0.70
N TYR A 319 16.75 -12.95 -1.88
CA TYR A 319 16.02 -13.05 -3.15
C TYR A 319 15.91 -14.48 -3.63
N PHE A 320 14.69 -14.84 -4.08
CA PHE A 320 14.37 -16.12 -4.73
C PHE A 320 13.69 -15.84 -6.06
N GLY A 321 14.22 -16.41 -7.15
CA GLY A 321 13.75 -16.14 -8.53
C GLY A 321 14.87 -15.78 -9.47
N GLY A 322 15.86 -14.99 -9.01
CA GLY A 322 17.07 -14.62 -9.76
C GLY A 322 16.86 -13.45 -10.71
N SER A 323 15.83 -12.62 -10.48
CA SER A 323 15.53 -11.41 -11.27
C SER A 323 15.60 -10.13 -10.44
N GLU A 324 16.29 -10.15 -9.30
CA GLU A 324 16.42 -9.00 -8.40
C GLU A 324 17.01 -7.77 -9.05
N ASN A 325 17.90 -7.95 -10.04
CA ASN A 325 18.53 -6.87 -10.79
C ASN A 325 17.77 -6.50 -12.07
N SER A 326 16.47 -6.74 -12.10
CA SER A 326 15.60 -6.43 -13.24
C SER A 326 14.34 -5.71 -12.77
N ALA A 327 13.78 -4.86 -13.63
CA ALA A 327 12.42 -4.36 -13.44
C ALA A 327 11.43 -5.54 -13.53
N MET A 328 10.42 -5.55 -12.69
CA MET A 328 9.41 -6.62 -12.67
C MET A 328 8.31 -6.38 -13.70
N SER A 329 8.16 -5.16 -14.19
CA SER A 329 7.12 -4.78 -15.15
C SER A 329 7.57 -3.66 -16.11
N ALA A 330 6.69 -3.34 -17.06
CA ALA A 330 6.85 -2.17 -17.92
C ALA A 330 6.48 -0.85 -17.22
N TYR A 331 6.08 -0.90 -15.96
CA TYR A 331 5.69 0.24 -15.14
C TYR A 331 6.75 0.62 -14.10
N ASP A 332 7.76 -0.21 -13.89
CA ASP A 332 8.83 0.05 -12.94
C ASP A 332 9.99 0.80 -13.61
N HIS A 333 10.48 1.87 -13.00
CA HIS A 333 11.70 2.56 -13.45
C HIS A 333 12.97 2.07 -12.74
N GLN A 334 12.83 1.22 -11.74
CA GLN A 334 13.91 0.64 -10.96
C GLN A 334 13.83 -0.89 -10.96
N THR A 335 14.95 -1.54 -10.66
CA THR A 335 15.01 -2.98 -10.40
C THR A 335 14.45 -3.33 -9.03
N ALA A 336 14.13 -4.61 -8.79
CA ALA A 336 13.62 -5.04 -7.50
C ALA A 336 14.60 -4.73 -6.34
N ALA A 337 15.91 -4.90 -6.58
CA ALA A 337 16.92 -4.60 -5.56
C ALA A 337 17.02 -3.09 -5.27
N GLU A 338 16.92 -2.23 -6.30
CA GLU A 338 16.93 -0.77 -6.14
C GLU A 338 15.70 -0.28 -5.37
N VAL A 339 14.50 -0.78 -5.71
CA VAL A 339 13.26 -0.42 -5.00
C VAL A 339 13.36 -0.81 -3.54
N VAL A 340 13.75 -2.05 -3.23
CA VAL A 340 13.89 -2.50 -1.84
C VAL A 340 14.91 -1.64 -1.10
N THR A 341 16.08 -1.35 -1.70
CA THR A 341 17.12 -0.52 -1.08
C THR A 341 16.60 0.89 -0.78
N ALA A 342 15.92 1.54 -1.72
CA ALA A 342 15.37 2.89 -1.52
C ALA A 342 14.34 2.93 -0.36
N HIS A 343 13.50 1.91 -0.24
CA HIS A 343 12.55 1.82 0.88
C HIS A 343 13.25 1.58 2.23
N LEU A 344 14.33 0.78 2.26
CA LEU A 344 15.14 0.59 3.46
C LEU A 344 15.82 1.90 3.88
N ASP A 345 16.43 2.61 2.94
CA ASP A 345 17.07 3.90 3.18
C ASP A 345 16.06 4.91 3.75
N TYR A 346 14.85 4.98 3.19
CA TYR A 346 13.77 5.83 3.71
C TYR A 346 13.40 5.48 5.14
N LEU A 347 13.25 4.21 5.46
CA LEU A 347 12.91 3.75 6.81
C LEU A 347 14.09 3.88 7.79
N GLY A 348 15.31 4.17 7.30
CA GLY A 348 16.51 4.28 8.11
C GLY A 348 17.08 2.93 8.54
N LEU A 349 16.89 1.89 7.72
CA LEU A 349 17.29 0.52 8.02
C LEU A 349 18.61 0.17 7.34
N ASP A 350 19.54 -0.37 8.13
CA ASP A 350 20.78 -0.91 7.60
C ASP A 350 20.58 -2.35 7.08
N SER A 351 21.15 -2.63 5.90
CA SER A 351 21.19 -3.99 5.37
C SER A 351 22.35 -4.77 5.98
N THR A 352 22.16 -6.05 6.29
CA THR A 352 23.16 -6.93 6.87
C THR A 352 23.21 -8.30 6.19
N ASP A 353 24.43 -8.87 6.12
CA ASP A 353 24.63 -10.29 5.77
C ASP A 353 24.81 -11.17 7.02
N SER A 354 24.67 -10.59 8.22
CA SER A 354 24.86 -11.29 9.48
C SER A 354 23.81 -12.38 9.71
N ASP A 355 24.25 -13.50 10.29
CA ASP A 355 23.37 -14.58 10.74
C ASP A 355 22.97 -14.44 12.24
N THR A 356 23.07 -13.24 12.81
CA THR A 356 22.66 -12.97 14.20
C THR A 356 21.14 -13.08 14.35
N ALA A 357 20.68 -13.41 15.57
CA ALA A 357 19.25 -13.57 15.86
C ALA A 357 18.47 -12.24 15.91
N ASP A 358 19.20 -11.13 16.10
CA ASP A 358 18.59 -9.79 16.31
C ASP A 358 18.32 -9.06 14.99
N ARG A 359 17.82 -9.79 13.97
CA ARG A 359 17.55 -9.24 12.64
C ARG A 359 16.12 -9.48 12.19
N LEU A 360 15.65 -8.58 11.36
CA LEU A 360 14.48 -8.80 10.52
C LEU A 360 14.93 -9.38 9.17
N GLU A 361 14.32 -10.45 8.71
CA GLU A 361 14.66 -11.04 7.42
C GLU A 361 13.53 -10.80 6.41
N LEU A 362 13.86 -10.14 5.28
CA LEU A 362 12.97 -9.98 4.14
C LEU A 362 13.24 -11.07 3.11
N ILE A 363 12.27 -11.94 2.91
CA ILE A 363 12.27 -12.94 1.84
C ILE A 363 11.51 -12.38 0.66
N VAL A 364 12.20 -12.21 -0.48
CA VAL A 364 11.66 -11.66 -1.72
C VAL A 364 11.57 -12.73 -2.78
N LEU A 365 10.35 -13.00 -3.27
CA LEU A 365 10.14 -13.85 -4.43
C LEU A 365 10.03 -12.99 -5.69
N THR A 366 11.09 -12.94 -6.50
CA THR A 366 11.11 -12.21 -7.78
C THR A 366 10.57 -13.07 -8.92
N MET A 367 10.34 -12.49 -10.09
CA MET A 367 10.02 -13.27 -11.29
C MET A 367 11.09 -14.35 -11.54
N PRO A 368 10.71 -15.52 -12.07
CA PRO A 368 11.68 -16.57 -12.37
C PRO A 368 12.59 -16.16 -13.54
N ALA A 369 13.89 -16.03 -13.29
CA ALA A 369 14.90 -15.85 -14.34
C ALA A 369 15.01 -17.10 -15.23
N ASP A 370 14.59 -18.26 -14.72
CA ASP A 370 14.56 -19.54 -15.44
C ASP A 370 13.24 -20.26 -15.13
N GLU A 371 12.34 -20.26 -16.10
CA GLU A 371 11.00 -20.87 -16.00
C GLU A 371 11.07 -22.35 -15.59
N SER A 372 12.12 -23.08 -16.02
CA SER A 372 12.28 -24.50 -15.66
C SER A 372 12.59 -24.71 -14.18
N LYS A 373 12.98 -23.67 -13.46
CA LYS A 373 13.32 -23.70 -12.03
C LYS A 373 12.23 -23.17 -11.11
N LYS A 374 11.06 -22.78 -11.63
CA LYS A 374 9.95 -22.23 -10.83
C LYS A 374 9.67 -23.03 -9.55
N SER A 375 9.48 -24.33 -9.68
CA SER A 375 9.19 -25.19 -8.52
C SER A 375 10.33 -25.21 -7.49
N ARG A 376 11.58 -25.04 -7.93
CA ARG A 376 12.73 -24.94 -7.04
C ARG A 376 12.72 -23.61 -6.29
N TYR A 377 12.52 -22.46 -6.97
CA TYR A 377 12.45 -21.15 -6.33
C TYR A 377 11.37 -21.11 -5.25
N ILE A 378 10.18 -21.67 -5.54
CA ILE A 378 9.11 -21.82 -4.54
C ILE A 378 9.58 -22.65 -3.34
N SER A 379 10.20 -23.82 -3.61
CA SER A 379 10.65 -24.71 -2.54
C SER A 379 11.73 -24.06 -1.66
N ASP A 380 12.66 -23.35 -2.29
CA ASP A 380 13.77 -22.69 -1.59
C ASP A 380 13.24 -21.54 -0.71
N ALA A 381 12.29 -20.73 -1.21
CA ALA A 381 11.65 -19.67 -0.44
C ALA A 381 10.84 -20.21 0.76
N ILE A 382 10.01 -21.24 0.54
CA ILE A 382 9.24 -21.88 1.62
C ILE A 382 10.16 -22.55 2.65
N ALA A 383 11.27 -23.15 2.21
CA ALA A 383 12.26 -23.73 3.12
C ALA A 383 12.89 -22.64 4.00
N ALA A 384 13.23 -21.48 3.43
CA ALA A 384 13.76 -20.34 4.17
C ALA A 384 12.78 -19.81 5.21
N LEU A 385 11.49 -19.65 4.85
CA LEU A 385 10.44 -19.26 5.80
C LEU A 385 10.34 -20.22 6.98
N ASN A 386 10.33 -21.54 6.71
CA ASN A 386 10.22 -22.55 7.75
C ASN A 386 11.49 -22.67 8.61
N GLU A 387 12.66 -22.41 8.02
CA GLU A 387 13.92 -22.34 8.76
C GLU A 387 13.90 -21.15 9.73
N ASN A 388 13.51 -19.97 9.26
CA ASN A 388 13.39 -18.77 10.08
C ASN A 388 12.41 -18.98 11.23
N ARG A 389 11.21 -19.52 10.94
CA ARG A 389 10.24 -19.84 11.98
C ARG A 389 10.84 -20.77 13.05
N LYS A 390 11.51 -21.84 12.64
CA LYS A 390 12.14 -22.80 13.56
C LYS A 390 13.20 -22.16 14.45
N ASN A 391 13.88 -21.13 13.94
CA ASN A 391 14.96 -20.45 14.63
C ASN A 391 14.49 -19.17 15.36
N GLY A 392 13.18 -18.86 15.36
CA GLY A 392 12.63 -17.66 15.98
C GLY A 392 13.03 -16.36 15.27
N VAL A 393 13.42 -16.41 13.99
CA VAL A 393 13.85 -15.22 13.22
C VAL A 393 12.63 -14.47 12.68
N ALA A 394 12.49 -13.21 13.09
CA ALA A 394 11.45 -12.31 12.58
C ALA A 394 11.55 -12.22 11.05
N THR A 395 10.44 -12.46 10.35
CA THR A 395 10.47 -12.64 8.89
C THR A 395 9.31 -11.93 8.21
N VAL A 396 9.64 -11.22 7.13
CA VAL A 396 8.71 -10.60 6.19
C VAL A 396 8.77 -11.37 4.87
N LEU A 397 7.62 -11.58 4.24
CA LEU A 397 7.52 -12.17 2.91
C LEU A 397 6.96 -11.17 1.90
N MET A 398 7.68 -10.97 0.81
CA MET A 398 7.29 -10.14 -0.32
C MET A 398 7.21 -10.97 -1.59
N ASP A 399 6.03 -11.09 -2.20
CA ASP A 399 5.86 -11.69 -3.52
C ASP A 399 5.84 -10.60 -4.61
N ALA A 400 7.01 -10.28 -5.15
CA ALA A 400 7.20 -9.35 -6.27
C ALA A 400 7.13 -10.06 -7.64
N SER A 401 6.68 -11.31 -7.69
CA SER A 401 6.73 -12.12 -8.91
C SER A 401 5.64 -11.79 -9.93
N ARG A 402 4.73 -10.87 -9.61
CA ARG A 402 3.57 -10.54 -10.45
C ARG A 402 2.75 -11.79 -10.82
N ASN A 403 2.51 -12.63 -9.84
CA ASN A 403 1.78 -13.89 -9.99
C ASN A 403 2.40 -14.86 -11.03
N LYS A 404 3.70 -14.75 -11.33
CA LYS A 404 4.37 -15.65 -12.28
C LYS A 404 4.47 -17.10 -11.79
N TYR A 405 4.38 -17.29 -10.48
CA TYR A 405 4.31 -18.63 -9.88
C TYR A 405 2.88 -19.17 -9.77
N GLY A 406 1.88 -18.27 -9.85
CA GLY A 406 0.46 -18.62 -9.87
C GLY A 406 -0.01 -19.32 -8.60
N ALA A 407 -1.13 -20.01 -8.69
CA ALA A 407 -1.76 -20.73 -7.58
C ALA A 407 -0.85 -21.80 -6.93
N ASP A 408 0.18 -22.32 -7.63
CA ASP A 408 1.10 -23.30 -7.05
C ASP A 408 1.90 -22.74 -5.87
N PHE A 409 2.41 -21.50 -5.99
CA PHE A 409 3.12 -20.85 -4.88
C PHE A 409 2.19 -20.65 -3.69
N GLN A 410 1.03 -20.04 -3.92
CA GLN A 410 0.08 -19.69 -2.88
C GLN A 410 -0.45 -20.92 -2.14
N ALA A 411 -0.85 -21.96 -2.89
CA ALA A 411 -1.31 -23.22 -2.30
C ALA A 411 -0.22 -23.91 -1.46
N ARG A 412 1.04 -23.86 -1.92
CA ARG A 412 2.16 -24.43 -1.19
C ARG A 412 2.55 -23.60 0.02
N LEU A 413 2.48 -22.26 -0.08
CA LEU A 413 2.70 -21.34 1.03
C LEU A 413 1.69 -21.63 2.14
N VAL A 414 0.39 -21.56 1.86
CA VAL A 414 -0.69 -21.80 2.83
C VAL A 414 -0.61 -23.18 3.46
N LYS A 415 -0.22 -24.21 2.67
CA LYS A 415 -0.14 -25.59 3.16
C LYS A 415 1.10 -25.89 3.99
N SER A 416 2.22 -25.19 3.74
CA SER A 416 3.55 -25.63 4.21
C SER A 416 4.22 -24.65 5.18
N THR A 417 3.58 -23.51 5.49
CA THR A 417 4.11 -22.52 6.42
C THR A 417 3.06 -22.14 7.46
N GLU A 418 3.49 -21.64 8.61
CA GLU A 418 2.62 -20.96 9.57
C GLU A 418 2.57 -19.46 9.19
N LEU A 419 1.46 -19.02 8.60
CA LEU A 419 1.32 -17.66 8.09
C LEU A 419 1.31 -16.60 9.19
N GLY A 420 0.76 -16.94 10.36
CA GLY A 420 0.73 -16.03 11.52
C GLY A 420 2.11 -15.69 12.08
N PHE A 421 3.15 -16.49 11.74
CA PHE A 421 4.52 -16.21 12.16
C PHE A 421 5.17 -15.07 11.35
N LEU A 422 4.59 -14.68 10.22
CA LEU A 422 5.10 -13.56 9.42
C LEU A 422 4.88 -12.24 10.17
N MET A 423 5.90 -11.40 10.17
CA MET A 423 5.82 -10.02 10.65
C MET A 423 5.07 -9.11 9.67
N GLY A 424 5.11 -9.46 8.38
CA GLY A 424 4.42 -8.77 7.30
C GLY A 424 4.40 -9.61 6.02
N TYR A 425 3.42 -9.32 5.18
CA TYR A 425 3.25 -9.93 3.87
C TYR A 425 2.76 -8.90 2.86
N ALA A 426 3.24 -8.97 1.64
CA ALA A 426 2.60 -8.37 0.48
C ALA A 426 2.84 -9.23 -0.76
N GLY A 427 1.81 -9.38 -1.56
CA GLY A 427 1.85 -10.08 -2.84
C GLY A 427 1.17 -9.25 -3.92
N TYR A 428 1.38 -7.95 -3.89
CA TYR A 428 0.78 -7.02 -4.84
C TYR A 428 1.38 -7.21 -6.24
N TYR A 429 0.66 -6.83 -7.29
CA TYR A 429 1.14 -6.99 -8.66
C TYR A 429 2.25 -6.04 -9.04
N ASP A 430 2.33 -4.89 -8.38
CA ASP A 430 3.34 -3.87 -8.61
C ASP A 430 4.47 -4.00 -7.59
N LEU A 431 5.71 -3.89 -8.07
CA LEU A 431 6.92 -4.10 -7.29
C LEU A 431 6.99 -3.15 -6.10
N ALA A 432 6.73 -1.87 -6.35
CA ALA A 432 6.84 -0.82 -5.35
C ALA A 432 5.83 -1.01 -4.23
N ASN A 433 4.55 -1.21 -4.58
CA ASN A 433 3.49 -1.47 -3.61
C ASN A 433 3.79 -2.70 -2.75
N ALA A 434 4.28 -3.80 -3.37
CA ALA A 434 4.69 -4.97 -2.61
C ALA A 434 5.83 -4.67 -1.64
N SER A 435 6.81 -3.84 -2.06
CA SER A 435 7.95 -3.46 -1.21
C SER A 435 7.51 -2.61 -0.02
N GLY A 436 6.78 -1.53 -0.28
CA GLY A 436 6.34 -0.60 0.76
C GLY A 436 5.39 -1.25 1.76
N ILE A 437 4.38 -2.00 1.29
CA ILE A 437 3.42 -2.69 2.17
C ILE A 437 4.13 -3.76 3.02
N ALA A 438 4.96 -4.62 2.41
CA ALA A 438 5.66 -5.67 3.16
C ALA A 438 6.59 -5.09 4.22
N LEU A 439 7.38 -4.08 3.85
CA LEU A 439 8.34 -3.43 4.76
C LEU A 439 7.62 -2.66 5.86
N ALA A 440 6.62 -1.83 5.53
CA ALA A 440 5.87 -1.10 6.54
C ALA A 440 5.24 -2.05 7.58
N ASN A 441 4.57 -3.13 7.12
CA ASN A 441 3.97 -4.13 8.02
C ASN A 441 5.03 -4.80 8.91
N GLY A 442 6.14 -5.27 8.31
CA GLY A 442 7.16 -6.01 9.04
C GLY A 442 7.94 -5.15 10.02
N VAL A 443 8.30 -3.93 9.62
CA VAL A 443 9.03 -2.98 10.46
C VAL A 443 8.14 -2.47 11.58
N ALA A 444 6.88 -2.10 11.30
CA ALA A 444 5.94 -1.69 12.35
C ALA A 444 5.79 -2.78 13.42
N ARG A 445 5.63 -4.05 13.01
CA ARG A 445 5.57 -5.15 13.97
C ARG A 445 6.86 -5.30 14.78
N TRP A 446 8.02 -5.19 14.13
CA TRP A 446 9.31 -5.18 14.83
C TRP A 446 9.40 -4.07 15.86
N LEU A 447 9.08 -2.83 15.48
CA LEU A 447 9.13 -1.67 16.37
C LEU A 447 8.22 -1.85 17.59
N CYS A 448 7.02 -2.36 17.40
CA CYS A 448 6.10 -2.68 18.48
C CYS A 448 6.74 -3.67 19.49
N LEU A 449 7.36 -4.75 19.01
CA LEU A 449 8.02 -5.73 19.86
C LEU A 449 9.30 -5.19 20.52
N ALA A 450 10.06 -4.33 19.82
CA ALA A 450 11.30 -3.72 20.31
C ALA A 450 11.09 -2.73 21.46
N GLN A 451 9.89 -2.15 21.59
CA GLN A 451 9.55 -1.30 22.75
C GLN A 451 9.58 -2.09 24.06
N GLY A 452 9.36 -3.39 24.01
CA GLY A 452 9.23 -4.24 25.20
C GLY A 452 7.99 -3.89 26.03
N GLY A 453 7.64 -4.77 26.93
CA GLY A 453 6.43 -4.63 27.74
C GLY A 453 5.23 -5.36 27.12
N PRO A 454 4.10 -5.39 27.82
CA PRO A 454 2.92 -6.05 27.34
C PRO A 454 2.25 -5.21 26.24
N GLU A 455 2.01 -5.85 25.10
CA GLU A 455 1.22 -5.32 24.00
C GLU A 455 -0.25 -5.19 24.44
N THR A 456 -0.94 -4.13 24.00
CA THR A 456 -2.38 -3.98 24.23
C THR A 456 -3.19 -4.90 23.31
N GLN A 457 -4.45 -5.19 23.68
CA GLN A 457 -5.33 -5.96 22.81
C GLN A 457 -5.57 -5.25 21.46
N ALA A 458 -5.68 -3.92 21.49
CA ALA A 458 -5.87 -3.11 20.28
C ALA A 458 -4.68 -3.23 19.32
N GLN A 459 -3.45 -3.13 19.84
CA GLN A 459 -2.23 -3.32 19.03
C GLN A 459 -2.15 -4.73 18.41
N LEU A 460 -2.45 -5.76 19.19
CA LEU A 460 -2.47 -7.13 18.70
C LEU A 460 -3.54 -7.34 17.62
N ASP A 461 -4.74 -6.81 17.82
CA ASP A 461 -5.81 -6.90 16.83
C ASP A 461 -5.49 -6.10 15.57
N GLY A 462 -4.83 -4.95 15.70
CA GLY A 462 -4.28 -4.18 14.59
C GLY A 462 -3.28 -5.01 13.77
N PHE A 463 -2.28 -5.62 14.42
CA PHE A 463 -1.32 -6.50 13.76
C PHE A 463 -2.00 -7.68 13.04
N ARG A 464 -2.92 -8.36 13.72
CA ARG A 464 -3.64 -9.50 13.15
C ARG A 464 -4.44 -9.12 11.90
N ARG A 465 -5.13 -7.97 11.94
CA ARG A 465 -5.88 -7.44 10.79
C ARG A 465 -4.95 -7.04 9.66
N THR A 466 -3.84 -6.36 9.95
CA THR A 466 -2.83 -5.95 8.96
C THR A 466 -2.29 -7.15 8.18
N LEU A 467 -1.87 -8.20 8.88
CA LEU A 467 -1.34 -9.41 8.24
C LEU A 467 -2.43 -10.18 7.48
N ALA A 468 -3.60 -10.37 8.09
CA ALA A 468 -4.69 -11.11 7.47
C ALA A 468 -5.27 -10.38 6.24
N ASP A 469 -5.42 -9.05 6.29
CA ASP A 469 -5.88 -8.27 5.14
C ASP A 469 -4.93 -8.43 3.94
N SER A 470 -3.62 -8.29 4.18
CA SER A 470 -2.62 -8.49 3.13
C SER A 470 -2.69 -9.89 2.53
N LEU A 471 -2.80 -10.93 3.35
CA LEU A 471 -2.91 -12.31 2.88
C LEU A 471 -4.22 -12.55 2.10
N ILE A 472 -5.36 -12.11 2.63
CA ILE A 472 -6.67 -12.32 2.00
C ILE A 472 -6.80 -11.54 0.70
N LYS A 473 -6.39 -10.28 0.68
CA LYS A 473 -6.48 -9.46 -0.53
C LYS A 473 -5.51 -9.92 -1.61
N ASP A 474 -4.26 -10.15 -1.25
CA ASP A 474 -3.22 -10.41 -2.25
C ASP A 474 -3.21 -11.88 -2.71
N ILE A 475 -3.46 -12.85 -1.81
CA ILE A 475 -3.55 -14.28 -2.17
C ILE A 475 -4.93 -14.64 -2.71
N CYS A 476 -6.01 -14.27 -1.97
CA CYS A 476 -7.33 -14.76 -2.32
C CYS A 476 -8.04 -13.85 -3.31
N TYR A 477 -8.15 -12.55 -3.01
CA TYR A 477 -8.94 -11.66 -3.86
C TYR A 477 -8.28 -11.42 -5.22
N LYS A 478 -7.06 -10.87 -5.24
CA LYS A 478 -6.40 -10.45 -6.49
C LYS A 478 -6.00 -11.60 -7.40
N ASN A 479 -5.63 -12.73 -6.85
CA ASN A 479 -5.12 -13.87 -7.62
C ASN A 479 -6.19 -14.92 -7.99
N ASP A 480 -7.35 -14.89 -7.33
CA ASP A 480 -8.39 -15.92 -7.47
C ASP A 480 -9.77 -15.29 -7.69
N VAL A 481 -10.33 -14.67 -6.65
CA VAL A 481 -11.71 -14.16 -6.66
C VAL A 481 -11.96 -13.13 -7.75
N LYS A 482 -11.04 -12.19 -7.96
CA LYS A 482 -11.16 -11.13 -8.98
C LYS A 482 -11.26 -11.71 -10.40
N ILE A 483 -10.52 -12.79 -10.69
CA ILE A 483 -10.53 -13.46 -11.99
C ILE A 483 -11.90 -14.11 -12.24
N GLU A 484 -12.45 -14.78 -11.22
CA GLU A 484 -13.76 -15.41 -11.31
C GLU A 484 -14.90 -14.38 -11.39
N LEU A 485 -14.77 -13.25 -10.67
CA LEU A 485 -15.73 -12.15 -10.77
C LEU A 485 -15.72 -11.51 -12.15
N ASP A 486 -14.55 -11.28 -12.76
CA ASP A 486 -14.46 -10.77 -14.14
C ASP A 486 -15.21 -11.69 -15.10
N ALA A 487 -14.93 -13.00 -15.03
CA ALA A 487 -15.59 -13.99 -15.86
C ALA A 487 -17.12 -14.05 -15.62
N TYR A 488 -17.57 -13.96 -14.37
CA TYR A 488 -18.97 -13.94 -13.99
C TYR A 488 -19.70 -12.70 -14.53
N ILE A 489 -19.11 -11.50 -14.34
CA ILE A 489 -19.71 -10.25 -14.78
C ILE A 489 -19.82 -10.21 -16.31
N ARG A 490 -18.74 -10.55 -17.03
CA ARG A 490 -18.74 -10.54 -18.50
C ARG A 490 -19.60 -11.65 -19.08
N GLY A 491 -19.54 -12.84 -18.51
CA GLY A 491 -20.17 -14.04 -19.08
C GLY A 491 -21.63 -14.21 -18.68
N GLU A 492 -21.96 -14.05 -17.40
CA GLU A 492 -23.31 -14.34 -16.89
C GLU A 492 -24.17 -13.07 -16.78
N LEU A 493 -23.58 -11.93 -16.39
CA LEU A 493 -24.34 -10.68 -16.27
C LEU A 493 -24.29 -9.85 -17.56
N GLY A 494 -23.36 -10.11 -18.48
CA GLY A 494 -23.16 -9.29 -19.68
C GLY A 494 -22.70 -7.88 -19.37
N GLY A 495 -22.07 -7.69 -18.19
CA GLY A 495 -21.66 -6.41 -17.63
C GLY A 495 -20.22 -6.04 -17.90
N ASP A 496 -19.80 -4.89 -17.33
CA ASP A 496 -18.45 -4.38 -17.37
C ASP A 496 -17.84 -4.44 -15.95
N PRO A 497 -16.83 -5.29 -15.68
CA PRO A 497 -16.20 -5.39 -14.37
C PRO A 497 -15.39 -4.14 -13.98
N ASP A 498 -15.02 -3.32 -14.96
CA ASP A 498 -14.26 -2.10 -14.75
C ASP A 498 -15.15 -0.87 -14.45
N ASN A 499 -16.46 -0.96 -14.72
CA ASN A 499 -17.44 0.08 -14.37
C ASN A 499 -18.86 -0.50 -14.36
N PHE A 500 -19.41 -0.80 -13.19
CA PHE A 500 -20.74 -1.36 -13.03
C PHE A 500 -21.84 -0.42 -13.55
N CYS A 501 -21.70 0.89 -13.34
CA CYS A 501 -22.68 1.88 -13.77
C CYS A 501 -22.80 1.94 -15.29
N ARG A 502 -21.68 1.91 -16.02
CA ARG A 502 -21.65 1.91 -17.49
C ARG A 502 -22.47 0.78 -18.12
N SER A 503 -22.42 -0.38 -17.51
CA SER A 503 -23.13 -1.56 -18.01
C SER A 503 -24.49 -1.79 -17.38
N GLY A 504 -24.87 -1.00 -16.37
CA GLY A 504 -26.06 -1.24 -15.57
C GLY A 504 -26.00 -2.51 -14.73
N THR A 505 -24.78 -2.95 -14.38
CA THR A 505 -24.56 -4.09 -13.49
C THR A 505 -24.92 -3.70 -12.05
N ASP A 506 -25.74 -4.52 -11.41
CA ASP A 506 -26.13 -4.31 -10.02
C ASP A 506 -24.95 -4.64 -9.07
N PRO A 507 -24.41 -3.65 -8.33
CA PRO A 507 -23.30 -3.86 -7.41
C PRO A 507 -23.59 -4.88 -6.30
N ASP A 508 -24.83 -4.97 -5.82
CA ASP A 508 -25.22 -5.90 -4.74
C ASP A 508 -25.18 -7.36 -5.22
N VAL A 509 -25.52 -7.59 -6.48
CA VAL A 509 -25.40 -8.93 -7.11
C VAL A 509 -23.94 -9.34 -7.21
N VAL A 510 -23.06 -8.41 -7.62
CA VAL A 510 -21.62 -8.66 -7.72
C VAL A 510 -21.02 -8.86 -6.34
N LEU A 511 -21.40 -8.04 -5.34
CA LEU A 511 -20.92 -8.14 -3.97
C LEU A 511 -21.30 -9.48 -3.32
N THR A 512 -22.55 -9.94 -3.56
CA THR A 512 -23.01 -11.26 -3.09
C THR A 512 -22.15 -12.39 -3.67
N LYS A 513 -21.82 -12.31 -4.97
CA LYS A 513 -20.95 -13.28 -5.62
C LYS A 513 -19.50 -13.19 -5.09
N ALA A 514 -18.99 -11.97 -4.92
CA ALA A 514 -17.67 -11.71 -4.33
C ALA A 514 -17.56 -12.33 -2.93
N ARG A 515 -18.58 -12.16 -2.09
CA ARG A 515 -18.64 -12.75 -0.76
C ARG A 515 -18.56 -14.27 -0.80
N GLN A 516 -19.36 -14.92 -1.64
CA GLN A 516 -19.31 -16.37 -1.78
C GLN A 516 -17.92 -16.86 -2.18
N LEU A 517 -17.33 -16.26 -3.21
CA LEU A 517 -16.00 -16.64 -3.71
C LEU A 517 -14.90 -16.39 -2.69
N LEU A 518 -14.99 -15.26 -1.99
CA LEU A 518 -13.98 -14.92 -0.99
C LEU A 518 -14.06 -15.83 0.24
N ASP A 519 -15.23 -16.16 0.73
CA ASP A 519 -15.41 -17.09 1.84
C ASP A 519 -14.80 -18.46 1.52
N GLU A 520 -14.93 -18.95 0.27
CA GLU A 520 -14.34 -20.21 -0.20
C GLU A 520 -12.80 -20.10 -0.31
N SER A 521 -12.29 -19.02 -0.93
CA SER A 521 -10.86 -18.84 -1.18
C SER A 521 -10.09 -18.48 0.09
N ALA A 522 -10.67 -17.70 0.99
CA ALA A 522 -10.03 -17.27 2.24
C ALA A 522 -10.04 -18.35 3.35
N ALA A 523 -10.95 -19.31 3.29
CA ALA A 523 -11.08 -20.33 4.34
C ALA A 523 -9.75 -21.05 4.68
N PRO A 524 -8.93 -21.51 3.71
CA PRO A 524 -7.64 -22.15 4.03
C PRO A 524 -6.63 -21.19 4.66
N VAL A 525 -6.65 -19.90 4.31
CA VAL A 525 -5.77 -18.87 4.89
C VAL A 525 -6.18 -18.59 6.33
N LEU A 526 -7.46 -18.37 6.58
CA LEU A 526 -8.01 -18.13 7.92
C LEU A 526 -7.79 -19.33 8.84
N ASP A 527 -7.98 -20.55 8.33
CA ASP A 527 -7.70 -21.79 9.08
C ASP A 527 -6.21 -21.91 9.43
N ASN A 528 -5.32 -21.59 8.49
CA ASN A 528 -3.87 -21.57 8.75
C ASN A 528 -3.52 -20.54 9.83
N LEU A 529 -4.03 -19.31 9.75
CA LEU A 529 -3.81 -18.26 10.74
C LEU A 529 -4.29 -18.69 12.13
N ALA A 530 -5.48 -19.26 12.23
CA ALA A 530 -6.06 -19.71 13.51
C ALA A 530 -5.23 -20.82 14.19
N HIS A 531 -4.47 -21.60 13.42
CA HIS A 531 -3.59 -22.66 13.93
C HIS A 531 -2.11 -22.25 13.96
N SER A 532 -1.78 -21.03 13.52
CA SER A 532 -0.41 -20.51 13.54
C SER A 532 -0.05 -19.92 14.90
N SER A 533 1.26 -19.86 15.15
CA SER A 533 1.85 -19.02 16.19
C SER A 533 2.32 -17.68 15.60
N TYR A 534 2.46 -16.66 16.47
CA TYR A 534 3.11 -15.38 16.15
C TYR A 534 4.17 -15.05 17.20
N LEU A 535 5.14 -14.19 16.85
CA LEU A 535 6.15 -13.69 17.78
C LEU A 535 5.56 -12.67 18.76
N THR A 536 5.77 -12.91 20.06
CA THR A 536 5.35 -12.01 21.15
C THR A 536 6.50 -11.12 21.65
N ASP A 537 7.73 -11.49 21.32
CA ASP A 537 8.96 -10.76 21.64
C ASP A 537 10.05 -11.08 20.62
N LEU A 538 11.16 -10.35 20.69
CA LEU A 538 12.31 -10.55 19.79
C LEU A 538 13.27 -11.67 20.27
N ASP A 539 13.08 -12.22 21.46
CA ASP A 539 13.82 -13.39 21.99
C ASP A 539 13.25 -14.72 21.49
N GLY A 540 12.20 -14.67 20.66
CA GLY A 540 11.57 -15.85 20.05
C GLY A 540 10.40 -16.44 20.85
N GLY A 541 9.84 -15.67 21.79
CA GLY A 541 8.58 -16.01 22.46
C GLY A 541 7.43 -16.08 21.46
N THR A 542 6.50 -17.02 21.64
CA THR A 542 5.37 -17.19 20.73
C THR A 542 4.06 -17.41 21.47
N ALA A 543 2.96 -16.97 20.85
CA ALA A 543 1.59 -17.28 21.26
C ALA A 543 0.73 -17.71 20.07
N GLY A 544 -0.46 -18.19 20.31
CA GLY A 544 -1.41 -18.56 19.26
C GLY A 544 -1.97 -17.30 18.57
N PHE A 545 -1.99 -17.31 17.23
CA PHE A 545 -2.44 -16.15 16.45
C PHE A 545 -3.91 -15.80 16.70
N GLY A 546 -4.76 -16.79 16.95
CA GLY A 546 -6.21 -16.62 17.15
C GLY A 546 -6.99 -16.62 15.84
N SER A 547 -8.30 -16.54 15.93
CA SER A 547 -9.19 -16.60 14.78
C SER A 547 -9.61 -15.21 14.31
N LEU A 548 -9.83 -15.10 12.99
CA LEU A 548 -10.43 -13.93 12.35
C LEU A 548 -11.59 -14.36 11.45
N SER A 549 -12.50 -13.45 11.21
CA SER A 549 -13.58 -13.62 10.23
C SER A 549 -13.72 -12.40 9.35
N VAL A 550 -14.19 -12.63 8.11
CA VAL A 550 -14.59 -11.54 7.21
C VAL A 550 -15.96 -11.07 7.63
N LYS A 551 -16.05 -9.85 8.15
CA LYS A 551 -17.30 -9.24 8.62
C LYS A 551 -18.13 -8.69 7.50
N ASP A 552 -17.55 -7.83 6.67
CA ASP A 552 -18.22 -7.13 5.58
C ASP A 552 -17.30 -6.91 4.38
N LEU A 553 -17.89 -6.53 3.24
CA LEU A 553 -17.21 -6.24 1.97
C LEU A 553 -17.85 -5.02 1.30
N SER A 554 -17.04 -4.21 0.59
CA SER A 554 -17.57 -3.19 -0.31
C SER A 554 -16.62 -2.89 -1.46
N PHE A 555 -17.17 -2.36 -2.57
CA PHE A 555 -16.37 -1.89 -3.70
C PHE A 555 -16.28 -0.37 -3.67
N PRO A 556 -15.07 0.23 -3.49
CA PRO A 556 -14.94 1.68 -3.38
C PRO A 556 -15.39 2.42 -4.66
N TRP A 557 -15.02 1.90 -5.83
CA TRP A 557 -15.23 2.57 -7.13
C TRP A 557 -16.27 1.88 -8.03
N LEU A 558 -17.17 1.08 -7.48
CA LEU A 558 -18.16 0.31 -8.24
C LEU A 558 -17.54 -0.44 -9.44
N ARG A 559 -16.40 -1.11 -9.17
CA ARG A 559 -15.66 -2.00 -10.07
C ARG A 559 -14.87 -3.03 -9.25
N ILE A 560 -14.47 -4.13 -9.87
CA ILE A 560 -13.74 -5.20 -9.18
C ILE A 560 -12.24 -4.93 -8.97
N PHE A 561 -11.74 -3.72 -9.27
CA PHE A 561 -10.31 -3.43 -9.15
C PHE A 561 -9.80 -3.58 -7.71
N GLU A 562 -10.51 -3.04 -6.74
CA GLU A 562 -10.25 -3.14 -5.31
C GLU A 562 -11.51 -3.56 -4.54
N LEU A 563 -11.30 -4.18 -3.38
CA LEU A 563 -12.35 -4.63 -2.47
C LEU A 563 -11.96 -4.26 -1.04
N HIS A 564 -12.82 -3.57 -0.31
CA HIS A 564 -12.73 -3.46 1.14
C HIS A 564 -13.08 -4.82 1.77
N VAL A 565 -12.23 -5.30 2.67
CA VAL A 565 -12.43 -6.54 3.43
C VAL A 565 -12.35 -6.18 4.91
N PHE A 566 -13.51 -6.04 5.54
CA PHE A 566 -13.57 -5.71 6.95
C PHE A 566 -13.38 -6.98 7.79
N LEU A 567 -12.33 -6.99 8.62
CA LEU A 567 -11.94 -8.13 9.43
C LEU A 567 -12.30 -7.91 10.90
N GLU A 568 -12.76 -8.99 11.56
CA GLU A 568 -13.00 -9.03 12.98
C GLU A 568 -12.13 -10.10 13.63
N ALA A 569 -11.37 -9.72 14.67
CA ALA A 569 -10.53 -10.63 15.47
C ALA A 569 -11.35 -11.22 16.64
N HIS A 570 -11.09 -12.52 16.98
CA HIS A 570 -11.80 -13.26 18.03
C HIS A 570 -10.84 -13.90 19.01
#